data_cdcc8ea779521da9bf17c641f8d3e8ad
#
_entry.id   cdcc8ea779521da9bf17c641f8d3e8ad
#
_cell.length_a   1.000
_cell.length_b   1.000
_cell.length_c   1.000
_cell.angle_alpha   90.00
_cell.angle_beta   90.00
_cell.angle_gamma   90.00
#
_symmetry.space_group_name_H-M   'P 1'
#
loop_
_entity.id
_entity.type
_entity.pdbx_description
1 polymer ?
#
loop_
_entity_poly.entity_id
_entity_poly.type
_entity_poly.pdbx_seq_one_letter_code
_entity_poly.pdbx_strand_id
1 'polypeptide(L)'
;MTPLLKNKSPELLTRIDHATDGELISVVMNNPQNFTIELSVQDKNRGYDWINIAFEMGGVIDAKLVDESKLSHVDMSDGVSLVYEDGVALLAVGQYKTVESAKSSILFLEGTTIKYEERPFKST
;
A
#
# COMPACT_ATOMS: atom_id res chain seq x y z
N MET A 1 9.02 3.01 -11.89
CA MET A 1 8.46 2.05 -10.92
C MET A 1 8.41 0.64 -11.49
N THR A 2 8.56 -0.34 -10.63
CA THR A 2 8.57 -1.75 -11.01
C THR A 2 7.16 -2.34 -10.87
N PRO A 3 6.64 -3.06 -11.89
CA PRO A 3 5.36 -3.75 -11.73
C PRO A 3 5.42 -4.75 -10.57
N LEU A 4 4.35 -4.80 -9.78
CA LEU A 4 4.24 -5.74 -8.67
C LEU A 4 3.22 -6.81 -9.03
N LEU A 5 3.72 -7.97 -9.44
CA LEU A 5 2.88 -9.07 -9.87
C LEU A 5 2.43 -9.92 -8.68
N LYS A 6 1.32 -10.62 -8.85
CA LYS A 6 0.73 -11.46 -7.80
C LYS A 6 1.76 -12.41 -7.17
N ASN A 7 2.59 -13.06 -7.98
CA ASN A 7 3.57 -14.03 -7.48
C ASN A 7 4.77 -13.39 -6.78
N LYS A 8 4.95 -12.07 -6.91
CA LYS A 8 6.05 -11.34 -6.27
C LYS A 8 5.60 -10.56 -5.03
N SER A 9 4.30 -10.33 -4.88
CA SER A 9 3.79 -9.52 -3.78
C SER A 9 4.08 -10.13 -2.40
N PRO A 10 4.02 -11.46 -2.17
CA PRO A 10 4.34 -12.01 -0.86
C PRO A 10 5.79 -11.76 -0.45
N GLU A 11 6.72 -11.83 -1.40
CA GLU A 11 8.14 -11.58 -1.13
C GLU A 11 8.36 -10.13 -0.68
N LEU A 12 7.76 -9.17 -1.38
CA LEU A 12 7.86 -7.77 -1.02
C LEU A 12 7.22 -7.51 0.35
N LEU A 13 6.02 -8.01 0.58
CA LEU A 13 5.33 -7.81 1.85
C LEU A 13 6.13 -8.39 3.03
N THR A 14 6.71 -9.57 2.85
CA THR A 14 7.56 -10.16 3.88
C THR A 14 8.76 -9.28 4.18
N ARG A 15 9.39 -8.74 3.14
CA ARG A 15 10.55 -7.86 3.28
C ARG A 15 10.24 -6.59 4.09
N ILE A 16 9.09 -6.00 3.87
CA ILE A 16 8.67 -4.76 4.57
C ILE A 16 7.80 -5.05 5.80
N ASP A 17 7.79 -6.31 6.25
CA ASP A 17 7.02 -6.75 7.42
C ASP A 17 5.53 -6.40 7.30
N HIS A 18 4.97 -6.53 6.07
CA HIS A 18 3.58 -6.18 5.76
C HIS A 18 3.21 -4.74 6.12
N ALA A 19 4.21 -3.85 6.24
CA ALA A 19 4.06 -2.47 6.72
C ALA A 19 3.47 -2.39 8.13
N THR A 20 3.63 -3.46 8.93
CA THR A 20 3.18 -3.51 10.32
C THR A 20 3.84 -2.38 11.12
N ASP A 21 3.05 -1.62 11.85
CA ASP A 21 3.50 -0.44 12.60
C ASP A 21 4.21 0.61 11.74
N GLY A 22 3.99 0.57 10.43
CA GLY A 22 4.48 1.59 9.51
C GLY A 22 3.68 2.88 9.63
N GLU A 23 3.95 3.80 8.72
CA GLU A 23 3.29 5.10 8.72
C GLU A 23 2.82 5.46 7.32
N LEU A 24 1.57 5.92 7.22
CA LEU A 24 1.04 6.47 5.97
C LEU A 24 1.59 7.89 5.81
N ILE A 25 2.32 8.12 4.72
CA ILE A 25 2.93 9.42 4.45
C ILE A 25 2.02 10.27 3.57
N SER A 26 1.56 9.70 2.46
CA SER A 26 0.72 10.44 1.51
C SER A 26 -0.11 9.51 0.65
N VAL A 27 -1.24 10.04 0.19
CA VAL A 27 -2.03 9.42 -0.87
C VAL A 27 -2.29 10.53 -1.89
N VAL A 28 -1.77 10.36 -3.11
CA VAL A 28 -1.85 11.36 -4.16
C VAL A 28 -2.66 10.82 -5.32
N MET A 29 -3.71 11.54 -5.69
CA MET A 29 -4.45 11.26 -6.92
C MET A 29 -3.71 11.92 -8.07
N ASN A 30 -3.01 11.11 -8.88
CA ASN A 30 -2.29 11.61 -10.05
C ASN A 30 -3.26 11.98 -11.17
N ASN A 31 -4.31 11.18 -11.32
CA ASN A 31 -5.48 11.46 -12.14
C ASN A 31 -6.63 10.59 -11.59
N PRO A 32 -7.88 10.72 -12.09
CA PRO A 32 -9.00 9.98 -11.51
C PRO A 32 -8.87 8.45 -11.49
N GLN A 33 -7.95 7.89 -12.28
CA GLN A 33 -7.74 6.45 -12.34
C GLN A 33 -6.36 6.01 -11.88
N ASN A 34 -5.56 6.93 -11.31
CA ASN A 34 -4.19 6.60 -10.89
C ASN A 34 -3.85 7.29 -9.58
N PHE A 35 -3.51 6.49 -8.58
CA PHE A 35 -3.18 6.98 -7.24
C PHE A 35 -1.82 6.44 -6.82
N THR A 36 -1.07 7.25 -6.07
CA THR A 36 0.18 6.82 -5.44
C THR A 36 0.02 6.93 -3.93
N ILE A 37 0.31 5.84 -3.22
CA ILE A 37 0.35 5.82 -1.76
C ILE A 37 1.80 5.61 -1.32
N GLU A 38 2.26 6.44 -0.40
CA GLU A 38 3.61 6.33 0.14
C GLU A 38 3.56 5.98 1.62
N LEU A 39 4.38 5.02 2.00
CA LEU A 39 4.47 4.48 3.37
C LEU A 39 5.90 4.55 3.85
N SER A 40 6.09 4.79 5.15
CA SER A 40 7.36 4.50 5.83
C SER A 40 7.26 3.13 6.48
N VAL A 41 8.23 2.27 6.19
CA VAL A 41 8.23 0.87 6.62
C VAL A 41 9.63 0.46 7.04
N GLN A 42 9.73 -0.64 7.77
CA GLN A 42 11.03 -1.22 8.13
C GLN A 42 11.42 -2.29 7.11
N ASP A 43 12.65 -2.19 6.62
CA ASP A 43 13.18 -3.12 5.61
C ASP A 43 13.96 -4.23 6.30
N LYS A 44 13.40 -5.43 6.29
CA LYS A 44 14.01 -6.61 6.90
C LYS A 44 15.39 -6.92 6.31
N ASN A 45 15.59 -6.66 5.02
CA ASN A 45 16.85 -6.92 4.34
C ASN A 45 17.95 -5.91 4.70
N ARG A 46 17.61 -4.85 5.40
CA ARG A 46 18.53 -3.80 5.85
C ARG A 46 18.56 -3.68 7.37
N GLY A 47 18.39 -4.81 8.06
CA GLY A 47 18.41 -4.82 9.52
C GLY A 47 17.27 -4.03 10.15
N TYR A 48 16.13 -3.97 9.47
CA TYR A 48 14.94 -3.22 9.89
C TYR A 48 15.12 -1.70 9.87
N ASP A 49 16.09 -1.19 9.10
CA ASP A 49 16.17 0.25 8.85
C ASP A 49 14.88 0.75 8.17
N TRP A 50 14.52 1.98 8.48
CA TRP A 50 13.35 2.61 7.87
C TRP A 50 13.64 3.02 6.44
N ILE A 51 12.69 2.72 5.55
CA ILE A 51 12.67 3.20 4.16
C ILE A 51 11.29 3.72 3.86
N ASN A 52 11.17 4.51 2.79
CA ASN A 52 9.87 4.80 2.22
C ASN A 52 9.64 3.89 1.02
N ILE A 53 8.40 3.49 0.83
CA ILE A 53 7.97 2.73 -0.33
C ILE A 53 6.71 3.38 -0.89
N ALA A 54 6.68 3.55 -2.21
CA ALA A 54 5.52 4.09 -2.90
C ALA A 54 4.89 3.00 -3.75
N PHE A 55 3.56 2.89 -3.66
CA PHE A 55 2.76 2.04 -4.53
C PHE A 55 1.93 2.91 -5.45
N GLU A 56 1.95 2.63 -6.75
CA GLU A 56 1.10 3.29 -7.73
C GLU A 56 0.04 2.30 -8.20
N MET A 57 -1.22 2.64 -7.96
CA MET A 57 -2.36 1.86 -8.44
C MET A 57 -2.92 2.51 -9.69
N GLY A 58 -2.90 1.78 -10.81
CA GLY A 58 -3.44 2.23 -12.09
C GLY A 58 -4.75 1.54 -12.42
N GLY A 59 -5.54 2.19 -13.30
CA GLY A 59 -6.85 1.68 -13.65
C GLY A 59 -7.77 1.57 -12.45
N VAL A 60 -7.73 2.55 -11.54
CA VAL A 60 -8.50 2.51 -10.29
C VAL A 60 -9.99 2.51 -10.60
N ILE A 61 -10.70 1.51 -10.05
CA ILE A 61 -12.14 1.33 -10.23
C ILE A 61 -12.91 1.57 -8.95
N ASP A 62 -12.24 1.51 -7.79
CA ASP A 62 -12.87 1.79 -6.51
C ASP A 62 -11.80 2.22 -5.51
N ALA A 63 -12.16 3.10 -4.59
CA ALA A 63 -11.24 3.59 -3.59
C ALA A 63 -12.00 4.09 -2.37
N LYS A 64 -11.39 3.93 -1.21
CA LYS A 64 -11.86 4.55 0.03
C LYS A 64 -10.67 5.26 0.63
N LEU A 65 -10.79 6.56 0.79
CA LEU A 65 -9.70 7.42 1.25
C LEU A 65 -10.08 8.10 2.55
N VAL A 66 -9.08 8.57 3.27
CA VAL A 66 -9.25 9.44 4.44
C VAL A 66 -8.69 10.81 4.11
N ASP A 67 -9.11 11.83 4.83
CA ASP A 67 -8.56 13.17 4.67
C ASP A 67 -7.05 13.16 4.89
N GLU A 68 -6.32 13.92 4.10
CA GLU A 68 -4.86 14.02 4.21
C GLU A 68 -4.42 14.37 5.63
N SER A 69 -5.16 15.24 6.30
CA SER A 69 -4.89 15.64 7.68
C SER A 69 -5.02 14.50 8.69
N LYS A 70 -5.67 13.38 8.29
CA LYS A 70 -5.91 12.24 9.17
C LYS A 70 -5.04 11.03 8.85
N LEU A 71 -4.18 11.12 7.84
CA LEU A 71 -3.34 9.98 7.45
C LEU A 71 -2.46 9.49 8.60
N SER A 72 -1.86 10.42 9.35
CA SER A 72 -0.99 10.06 10.48
C SER A 72 -1.75 9.41 11.65
N HIS A 73 -3.07 9.50 11.66
CA HIS A 73 -3.91 8.89 12.70
C HIS A 73 -4.47 7.53 12.31
N VAL A 74 -4.19 7.05 11.09
CA VAL A 74 -4.62 5.72 10.67
C VAL A 74 -3.83 4.68 11.43
N ASP A 75 -4.54 3.72 12.03
CA ASP A 75 -3.92 2.64 12.77
C ASP A 75 -3.26 1.65 11.80
N MET A 76 -1.93 1.58 11.85
CA MET A 76 -1.12 0.70 11.01
C MET A 76 -0.62 -0.53 11.76
N SER A 77 -1.17 -0.83 12.93
CA SER A 77 -0.72 -1.98 13.73
C SER A 77 -0.84 -3.32 13.01
N ASP A 78 -1.80 -3.44 12.09
CA ASP A 78 -1.97 -4.64 11.27
C ASP A 78 -1.33 -4.52 9.89
N GLY A 79 -0.69 -3.39 9.59
CA GLY A 79 -0.01 -3.18 8.32
C GLY A 79 -0.97 -3.04 7.15
N VAL A 80 -0.55 -3.57 5.99
CA VAL A 80 -1.33 -3.55 4.76
C VAL A 80 -1.43 -4.94 4.15
N SER A 81 -2.41 -5.13 3.27
CA SER A 81 -2.54 -6.34 2.47
C SER A 81 -2.65 -5.99 1.00
N LEU A 82 -2.16 -6.90 0.16
CA LEU A 82 -2.31 -6.86 -1.29
C LEU A 82 -3.12 -8.07 -1.69
N VAL A 83 -4.25 -7.84 -2.35
CA VAL A 83 -5.15 -8.91 -2.80
C VAL A 83 -5.27 -8.85 -4.32
N TYR A 84 -5.10 -10.00 -4.97
CA TYR A 84 -5.20 -10.12 -6.42
C TYR A 84 -6.29 -11.14 -6.73
N GLU A 85 -7.36 -10.70 -7.40
CA GLU A 85 -8.49 -11.56 -7.80
C GLU A 85 -9.04 -11.09 -9.14
N ASP A 86 -9.29 -12.05 -10.04
CA ASP A 86 -10.06 -11.79 -11.28
C ASP A 86 -9.58 -10.58 -12.07
N GLY A 87 -8.26 -10.43 -12.19
CA GLY A 87 -7.68 -9.33 -12.97
C GLY A 87 -7.61 -7.99 -12.26
N VAL A 88 -7.99 -7.93 -10.98
CA VAL A 88 -7.84 -6.71 -10.19
C VAL A 88 -6.79 -6.89 -9.10
N ALA A 89 -6.20 -5.78 -8.69
CA ALA A 89 -5.29 -5.70 -7.56
C ALA A 89 -5.87 -4.71 -6.56
N LEU A 90 -5.78 -5.05 -5.27
CA LEU A 90 -6.28 -4.19 -4.21
C LEU A 90 -5.24 -4.05 -3.11
N LEU A 91 -4.98 -2.81 -2.71
CA LEU A 91 -4.14 -2.47 -1.56
C LEU A 91 -5.05 -1.94 -0.46
N ALA A 92 -4.98 -2.52 0.72
CA ALA A 92 -5.82 -2.10 1.84
C ALA A 92 -5.02 -2.02 3.14
N VAL A 93 -5.38 -1.08 4.00
CA VAL A 93 -4.86 -1.03 5.38
C VAL A 93 -5.54 -2.12 6.18
N GLY A 94 -4.75 -2.97 6.85
CA GLY A 94 -5.23 -4.13 7.58
C GLY A 94 -4.97 -5.42 6.82
N GLN A 95 -5.31 -6.56 7.42
CA GLN A 95 -5.06 -7.87 6.83
C GLN A 95 -6.37 -8.46 6.28
N TYR A 96 -6.41 -8.62 4.96
CA TYR A 96 -7.56 -9.16 4.24
C TYR A 96 -7.10 -10.18 3.22
N LYS A 97 -7.93 -11.19 2.95
CA LYS A 97 -7.62 -12.26 2.01
C LYS A 97 -8.43 -12.18 0.72
N THR A 98 -9.51 -11.42 0.70
CA THR A 98 -10.39 -11.29 -0.46
C THR A 98 -10.66 -9.82 -0.76
N VAL A 99 -10.99 -9.52 -2.01
CA VAL A 99 -11.37 -8.16 -2.41
C VAL A 99 -12.59 -7.71 -1.63
N GLU A 100 -13.60 -8.58 -1.49
CA GLU A 100 -14.83 -8.24 -0.78
C GLU A 100 -14.55 -7.85 0.67
N SER A 101 -13.75 -8.67 1.40
CA SER A 101 -13.42 -8.37 2.79
C SER A 101 -12.56 -7.12 2.92
N ALA A 102 -11.65 -6.88 1.97
CA ALA A 102 -10.77 -5.72 1.99
C ALA A 102 -11.53 -4.39 1.84
N LYS A 103 -12.70 -4.41 1.23
CA LYS A 103 -13.52 -3.19 1.08
C LYS A 103 -14.11 -2.70 2.40
N SER A 104 -13.99 -3.47 3.48
CA SER A 104 -14.35 -2.99 4.81
C SER A 104 -13.22 -2.19 5.48
N SER A 105 -12.04 -2.14 4.87
CA SER A 105 -10.91 -1.35 5.39
C SER A 105 -11.26 0.15 5.43
N ILE A 106 -10.60 0.85 6.34
CA ILE A 106 -10.71 2.32 6.41
C ILE A 106 -10.12 3.01 5.18
N LEU A 107 -9.15 2.36 4.53
CA LEU A 107 -8.52 2.88 3.33
C LEU A 107 -8.16 1.73 2.40
N PHE A 108 -8.59 1.82 1.14
CA PHE A 108 -8.19 0.86 0.12
C PHE A 108 -8.16 1.50 -1.26
N LEU A 109 -7.38 0.90 -2.15
CA LEU A 109 -7.33 1.24 -3.57
C LEU A 109 -7.49 -0.05 -4.36
N GLU A 110 -8.46 -0.10 -5.25
CA GLU A 110 -8.68 -1.23 -6.15
C GLU A 110 -8.48 -0.78 -7.58
N GLY A 111 -7.63 -1.48 -8.31
CA GLY A 111 -7.35 -1.15 -9.71
C GLY A 111 -6.92 -2.36 -10.50
N THR A 112 -6.41 -2.13 -11.70
CA THR A 112 -6.00 -3.21 -12.61
C THR A 112 -4.50 -3.42 -12.64
N THR A 113 -3.70 -2.43 -12.25
CA THR A 113 -2.24 -2.55 -12.21
C THR A 113 -1.70 -1.95 -10.93
N ILE A 114 -0.61 -2.52 -10.43
CA ILE A 114 0.10 -1.96 -9.29
C ILE A 114 1.60 -2.01 -9.57
N LYS A 115 2.27 -0.92 -9.23
CA LYS A 115 3.73 -0.77 -9.33
C LYS A 115 4.26 -0.27 -8.00
N TYR A 116 5.55 -0.43 -7.77
CA TYR A 116 6.17 0.06 -6.55
C TYR A 116 7.57 0.57 -6.82
N GLU A 117 8.05 1.41 -5.91
CA GLU A 117 9.45 1.82 -5.86
C GLU A 117 9.85 2.14 -4.44
N GLU A 118 11.12 1.89 -4.13
CA GLU A 118 11.71 2.36 -2.89
C GLU A 118 12.05 3.84 -3.04
N ARG A 119 11.92 4.58 -1.95
CA ARG A 119 12.32 5.98 -1.86
C ARG A 119 13.14 6.19 -0.60
N PRO A 120 14.07 7.16 -0.58
CA PRO A 120 14.80 7.46 0.63
C PRO A 120 13.86 7.79 1.78
N PHE A 121 14.18 7.29 2.96
CA PHE A 121 13.40 7.61 4.16
C PHE A 121 13.48 9.11 4.43
N LYS A 122 12.31 9.71 4.67
CA LYS A 122 12.20 11.12 5.04
C LYS A 122 11.42 11.19 6.34
N SER A 123 12.08 11.66 7.39
CA SER A 123 11.37 12.01 8.62
C SER A 123 10.63 13.34 8.38
N THR A 124 9.39 13.36 8.76
CA THR A 124 8.59 14.58 8.68
C THR A 124 8.72 15.40 9.96
#